data_d4e1a71e19e86fdc2040e319fda9437f
#
_entry.id   d4e1a71e19e86fdc2040e319fda9437f
#
_cell.length_a   1.000
_cell.length_b   1.000
_cell.length_c   1.000
_cell.angle_alpha   90.00
_cell.angle_beta   90.00
_cell.angle_gamma   90.00
#
_symmetry.space_group_name_H-M   'P 1'
#
loop_
_entity.id
_entity.type
_entity.pdbx_description
1 polymer ?
#
loop_
_entity_poly.entity_id
_entity_poly.type
_entity_poly.pdbx_seq_one_letter_code
_entity_poly.pdbx_strand_id
1 'polypeptide(L)'
;NASSAIIVNDIYQPFTKNQNDDKGQLKFARISSIAVKILAVMLVPFFNSFDSIYEAHGWFHSTFTPPLVVAVFLGIFWKRFTTPAVIATFIGGAFLMVLGQFIPDLVRPIAHGIELRPGRGYSYIGALYNLIVCAGVGVIVSVFTKPESSEKIQGLTIFDVNLLKKIFKGSNPNNRPGEKVSVRWELIPGDQDKIHFSEKEMSLMSAEEGDLVYLSDSRKWLGGLKSVHSVYGKAHNEEGIVYLTSTHLERGLFTANKTLMAEKEM
;
A
#
# COMPACT_ATOMS: atom_id res chain seq x y z
N ASN A 1 15.32 -6.85 15.75
CA ASN A 1 14.07 -7.51 16.15
C ASN A 1 13.00 -7.51 15.02
N ALA A 2 12.77 -6.39 14.32
CA ALA A 2 11.81 -6.34 13.21
C ALA A 2 12.14 -7.35 12.09
N SER A 3 13.39 -7.42 11.65
CA SER A 3 13.80 -8.38 10.62
C SER A 3 13.57 -9.84 11.04
N SER A 4 13.81 -10.18 12.29
CA SER A 4 13.56 -11.56 12.76
C SER A 4 12.06 -11.87 12.85
N ALA A 5 11.22 -10.88 13.17
CA ALA A 5 9.78 -11.06 13.16
C ALA A 5 9.24 -11.30 11.73
N ILE A 6 9.73 -10.53 10.74
CA ILE A 6 9.41 -10.74 9.33
C ILE A 6 9.84 -12.14 8.87
N ILE A 7 11.07 -12.57 9.20
CA ILE A 7 11.55 -13.91 8.84
C ILE A 7 10.70 -15.02 9.47
N VAL A 8 10.24 -14.85 10.71
CA VAL A 8 9.35 -15.82 11.36
C VAL A 8 7.97 -15.84 10.69
N ASN A 9 7.35 -14.67 10.51
CA ASN A 9 5.97 -14.60 10.03
C ASN A 9 5.86 -14.92 8.53
N ASP A 10 6.80 -14.43 7.72
CA ASP A 10 6.67 -14.50 6.27
C ASP A 10 7.41 -15.69 5.65
N ILE A 11 8.41 -16.25 6.38
CA ILE A 11 9.18 -17.41 5.89
C ILE A 11 8.88 -18.65 6.71
N TYR A 12 9.03 -18.62 8.06
CA TYR A 12 8.89 -19.81 8.86
C TYR A 12 7.44 -20.31 8.97
N GLN A 13 6.50 -19.43 9.32
CA GLN A 13 5.10 -19.82 9.53
C GLN A 13 4.42 -20.43 8.29
N PRO A 14 4.55 -19.88 7.07
CA PRO A 14 3.91 -20.44 5.88
C PRO A 14 4.40 -21.84 5.52
N PHE A 15 5.66 -22.19 5.89
CA PHE A 15 6.25 -23.49 5.60
C PHE A 15 6.11 -24.49 6.75
N THR A 16 5.62 -24.06 7.91
CA THR A 16 5.46 -24.93 9.08
C THR A 16 4.03 -25.44 9.16
N LYS A 17 3.84 -26.75 9.13
CA LYS A 17 2.52 -27.39 9.19
C LYS A 17 1.76 -27.15 10.51
N ASN A 18 2.47 -26.81 11.58
CA ASN A 18 1.91 -26.65 12.92
C ASN A 18 1.95 -25.16 13.32
N GLN A 19 0.88 -24.42 13.04
CA GLN A 19 0.79 -22.98 13.30
C GLN A 19 0.81 -22.63 14.80
N ASN A 20 0.61 -23.60 15.70
CA ASN A 20 0.60 -23.42 17.17
C ASN A 20 1.90 -23.86 17.83
N ASP A 21 3.01 -23.99 17.12
CA ASP A 21 4.31 -24.32 17.70
C ASP A 21 5.05 -23.08 18.19
N ASP A 22 4.62 -22.52 19.30
CA ASP A 22 5.22 -21.32 19.93
C ASP A 22 6.70 -21.54 20.27
N LYS A 23 7.10 -22.78 20.65
CA LYS A 23 8.50 -23.08 20.98
C LYS A 23 9.39 -23.11 19.75
N GLY A 24 8.90 -23.67 18.65
CA GLY A 24 9.60 -23.67 17.35
C GLY A 24 9.77 -22.26 16.80
N GLN A 25 8.70 -21.47 16.84
CA GLN A 25 8.72 -20.07 16.42
C GLN A 25 9.71 -19.24 17.24
N LEU A 26 9.72 -19.38 18.56
CA LEU A 26 10.68 -18.68 19.45
C LEU A 26 12.12 -19.08 19.19
N LYS A 27 12.38 -20.38 18.98
CA LYS A 27 13.70 -20.87 18.63
C LYS A 27 14.18 -20.31 17.31
N PHE A 28 13.31 -20.32 16.30
CA PHE A 28 13.62 -19.79 14.97
C PHE A 28 13.86 -18.27 15.01
N ALA A 29 13.04 -17.52 15.78
CA ALA A 29 13.23 -16.09 16.00
C ALA A 29 14.60 -15.76 16.61
N ARG A 30 15.04 -16.54 17.60
CA ARG A 30 16.36 -16.37 18.22
C ARG A 30 17.48 -16.62 17.23
N ILE A 31 17.40 -17.72 16.47
CA ILE A 31 18.39 -18.06 15.44
C ILE A 31 18.45 -16.97 14.37
N SER A 32 17.30 -16.52 13.88
CA SER A 32 17.20 -15.45 12.88
C SER A 32 17.79 -14.13 13.40
N SER A 33 17.52 -13.77 14.66
CA SER A 33 18.10 -12.59 15.29
C SER A 33 19.63 -12.65 15.37
N ILE A 34 20.19 -13.82 15.70
CA ILE A 34 21.64 -14.02 15.73
C ILE A 34 22.21 -13.94 14.32
N ALA A 35 21.58 -14.61 13.35
CA ALA A 35 22.04 -14.61 11.96
C ALA A 35 22.05 -13.18 11.36
N VAL A 36 21.01 -12.39 11.61
CA VAL A 36 20.96 -10.99 11.16
C VAL A 36 22.05 -10.14 11.81
N LYS A 37 22.35 -10.35 13.10
CA LYS A 37 23.44 -9.64 13.78
C LYS A 37 24.81 -10.01 13.20
N ILE A 38 25.05 -11.30 12.95
CA ILE A 38 26.30 -11.75 12.32
C ILE A 38 26.44 -11.14 10.93
N LEU A 39 25.38 -11.16 10.13
CA LEU A 39 25.36 -10.52 8.80
C LEU A 39 25.68 -9.03 8.89
N ALA A 40 25.07 -8.32 9.85
CA ALA A 40 25.34 -6.91 10.07
C ALA A 40 26.81 -6.63 10.38
N VAL A 41 27.43 -7.44 11.24
CA VAL A 41 28.87 -7.32 11.56
C VAL A 41 29.75 -7.63 10.34
N MET A 42 29.38 -8.62 9.53
CA MET A 42 30.10 -8.96 8.30
C MET A 42 30.02 -7.83 7.25
N LEU A 43 28.97 -7.03 7.26
CA LEU A 43 28.82 -5.90 6.35
C LEU A 43 29.58 -4.63 6.80
N VAL A 44 30.08 -4.57 8.03
CA VAL A 44 30.81 -3.39 8.54
C VAL A 44 32.02 -3.02 7.67
N PRO A 45 32.91 -3.95 7.25
CA PRO A 45 34.03 -3.61 6.37
C PRO A 45 33.59 -3.01 5.04
N PHE A 46 32.48 -3.52 4.48
CA PHE A 46 31.90 -2.98 3.25
C PHE A 46 31.43 -1.55 3.44
N PHE A 47 30.66 -1.26 4.52
CA PHE A 47 30.18 0.09 4.79
C PHE A 47 31.33 1.05 5.16
N ASN A 48 32.42 0.55 5.73
CA ASN A 48 33.58 1.36 6.07
C ASN A 48 34.44 1.74 4.84
N SER A 49 34.16 1.17 3.66
CA SER A 49 34.80 1.55 2.39
C SER A 49 34.26 2.83 1.78
N PHE A 50 33.11 3.35 2.27
CA PHE A 50 32.52 4.60 1.83
C PHE A 50 33.11 5.79 2.59
N ASP A 51 33.25 6.94 1.94
CA ASP A 51 33.78 8.16 2.55
C ASP A 51 32.84 8.73 3.64
N SER A 52 31.56 8.40 3.57
CA SER A 52 30.56 8.83 4.55
C SER A 52 29.40 7.85 4.68
N ILE A 53 28.73 7.88 5.83
CA ILE A 53 27.48 7.13 6.05
C ILE A 53 26.40 7.56 5.05
N TYR A 54 26.35 8.83 4.67
CA TYR A 54 25.41 9.37 3.70
C TYR A 54 25.60 8.73 2.30
N GLU A 55 26.85 8.59 1.88
CA GLU A 55 27.19 7.95 0.62
C GLU A 55 26.80 6.46 0.61
N ALA A 56 27.15 5.74 1.66
CA ALA A 56 26.75 4.33 1.85
C ALA A 56 25.22 4.17 1.81
N HIS A 57 24.50 5.06 2.48
CA HIS A 57 23.03 5.06 2.47
C HIS A 57 22.47 5.36 1.07
N GLY A 58 23.02 6.35 0.36
CA GLY A 58 22.64 6.66 -1.01
C GLY A 58 22.86 5.50 -1.97
N TRP A 59 24.00 4.83 -1.84
CA TRP A 59 24.33 3.64 -2.64
C TRP A 59 23.34 2.51 -2.37
N PHE A 60 23.05 2.23 -1.10
CA PHE A 60 22.11 1.18 -0.70
C PHE A 60 20.70 1.47 -1.28
N HIS A 61 20.20 2.70 -1.12
CA HIS A 61 18.91 3.09 -1.68
C HIS A 61 18.87 3.02 -3.20
N SER A 62 19.92 3.45 -3.89
CA SER A 62 19.99 3.36 -5.36
C SER A 62 19.98 1.92 -5.89
N THR A 63 20.39 0.97 -5.06
CA THR A 63 20.44 -0.44 -5.43
C THR A 63 19.11 -1.16 -5.15
N PHE A 64 18.52 -0.96 -3.98
CA PHE A 64 17.38 -1.77 -3.52
C PHE A 64 16.02 -1.12 -3.72
N THR A 65 15.93 0.21 -3.74
CA THR A 65 14.65 0.90 -3.91
C THR A 65 14.08 0.80 -5.33
N PRO A 66 14.85 0.97 -6.42
CA PRO A 66 14.30 0.89 -7.77
C PRO A 66 13.62 -0.44 -8.11
N PRO A 67 14.20 -1.62 -7.81
CA PRO A 67 13.50 -2.88 -8.05
C PRO A 67 12.16 -2.98 -7.33
N LEU A 68 12.10 -2.48 -6.08
CA LEU A 68 10.87 -2.47 -5.28
C LEU A 68 9.81 -1.55 -5.91
N VAL A 69 10.21 -0.33 -6.27
CA VAL A 69 9.32 0.64 -6.92
C VAL A 69 8.77 0.08 -8.22
N VAL A 70 9.62 -0.47 -9.08
CA VAL A 70 9.21 -1.07 -10.35
C VAL A 70 8.26 -2.24 -10.14
N ALA A 71 8.58 -3.13 -9.20
CA ALA A 71 7.73 -4.29 -8.91
C ALA A 71 6.33 -3.88 -8.44
N VAL A 72 6.24 -2.87 -7.55
CA VAL A 72 4.97 -2.35 -7.06
C VAL A 72 4.19 -1.65 -8.19
N PHE A 73 4.85 -0.75 -8.95
CA PHE A 73 4.18 -0.03 -10.03
C PHE A 73 3.69 -0.97 -11.13
N LEU A 74 4.56 -1.85 -11.65
CA LEU A 74 4.13 -2.81 -12.67
C LEU A 74 3.07 -3.77 -12.15
N GLY A 75 3.17 -4.20 -10.88
CA GLY A 75 2.16 -5.06 -10.26
C GLY A 75 0.79 -4.41 -10.16
N ILE A 76 0.72 -3.12 -9.83
CA ILE A 76 -0.55 -2.39 -9.70
C ILE A 76 -1.11 -1.99 -11.07
N PHE A 77 -0.27 -1.50 -12.00
CA PHE A 77 -0.72 -0.87 -13.23
C PHE A 77 -0.71 -1.78 -14.45
N TRP A 78 -0.12 -2.98 -14.35
CA TRP A 78 -0.02 -3.87 -15.50
C TRP A 78 -0.43 -5.32 -15.18
N LYS A 79 -1.64 -5.71 -15.59
CA LYS A 79 -2.23 -7.04 -15.36
C LYS A 79 -1.38 -8.23 -15.87
N ARG A 80 -0.47 -7.97 -16.80
CA ARG A 80 0.42 -9.01 -17.36
C ARG A 80 1.72 -9.19 -16.57
N PHE A 81 1.98 -8.38 -15.55
CA PHE A 81 3.17 -8.51 -14.72
C PHE A 81 3.12 -9.81 -13.92
N THR A 82 4.12 -10.67 -14.10
CA THR A 82 4.11 -12.05 -13.61
C THR A 82 5.03 -12.24 -12.39
N THR A 83 4.76 -13.26 -11.58
CA THR A 83 5.61 -13.60 -10.42
C THR A 83 7.08 -13.85 -10.80
N PRO A 84 7.41 -14.60 -11.89
CA PRO A 84 8.79 -14.72 -12.34
C PRO A 84 9.43 -13.38 -12.72
N ALA A 85 8.64 -12.44 -13.28
CA ALA A 85 9.14 -11.11 -13.63
C ALA A 85 9.46 -10.28 -12.39
N VAL A 86 8.70 -10.40 -11.30
CA VAL A 86 9.02 -9.77 -10.00
C VAL A 86 10.40 -10.23 -9.53
N ILE A 87 10.61 -11.56 -9.47
CA ILE A 87 11.88 -12.14 -9.03
C ILE A 87 13.04 -11.70 -9.93
N ALA A 88 12.82 -11.73 -11.24
CA ALA A 88 13.83 -11.28 -12.21
C ALA A 88 14.15 -9.79 -12.06
N THR A 89 13.16 -8.94 -11.78
CA THR A 89 13.34 -7.51 -11.52
C THR A 89 14.24 -7.28 -10.32
N PHE A 90 14.02 -8.01 -9.21
CA PHE A 90 14.87 -7.89 -8.02
C PHE A 90 16.28 -8.40 -8.24
N ILE A 91 16.42 -9.64 -8.72
CA ILE A 91 17.74 -10.26 -8.91
C ILE A 91 18.51 -9.60 -10.04
N GLY A 92 17.85 -9.41 -11.20
CA GLY A 92 18.44 -8.78 -12.37
C GLY A 92 18.79 -7.33 -12.14
N GLY A 93 17.91 -6.56 -11.47
CA GLY A 93 18.16 -5.18 -11.11
C GLY A 93 19.36 -5.02 -10.18
N ALA A 94 19.41 -5.81 -9.11
CA ALA A 94 20.55 -5.80 -8.17
C ALA A 94 21.86 -6.19 -8.88
N PHE A 95 21.83 -7.23 -9.70
CA PHE A 95 23.00 -7.69 -10.46
C PHE A 95 23.49 -6.62 -11.44
N LEU A 96 22.59 -6.04 -12.24
CA LEU A 96 22.97 -5.04 -13.25
C LEU A 96 23.39 -3.71 -12.61
N MET A 97 22.85 -3.36 -11.44
CA MET A 97 23.33 -2.21 -10.68
C MET A 97 24.76 -2.44 -10.20
N VAL A 98 25.07 -3.59 -9.64
CA VAL A 98 26.43 -3.96 -9.22
C VAL A 98 27.34 -3.97 -10.46
N LEU A 99 26.89 -4.54 -11.58
CA LEU A 99 27.67 -4.57 -12.81
C LEU A 99 27.99 -3.15 -13.32
N GLY A 100 27.03 -2.23 -13.26
CA GLY A 100 27.22 -0.82 -13.65
C GLY A 100 28.25 -0.08 -12.79
N GLN A 101 28.51 -0.53 -11.56
CA GLN A 101 29.61 0.01 -10.73
C GLN A 101 30.99 -0.37 -11.28
N PHE A 102 31.11 -1.59 -11.84
CA PHE A 102 32.37 -2.08 -12.42
C PHE A 102 32.55 -1.66 -13.89
N ILE A 103 31.45 -1.45 -14.61
CA ILE A 103 31.45 -1.09 -16.03
C ILE A 103 30.70 0.25 -16.22
N PRO A 104 31.41 1.40 -16.04
CA PRO A 104 30.82 2.73 -16.15
C PRO A 104 30.13 3.00 -17.49
N ASP A 105 30.55 2.35 -18.55
CA ASP A 105 29.99 2.50 -19.89
C ASP A 105 28.52 2.07 -19.99
N LEU A 106 28.06 1.19 -19.13
CA LEU A 106 26.64 0.81 -19.03
C LEU A 106 25.75 1.96 -18.51
N VAL A 107 26.30 2.81 -17.64
CA VAL A 107 25.59 3.93 -17.02
C VAL A 107 25.74 5.22 -17.84
N ARG A 108 26.82 5.34 -18.61
CA ARG A 108 27.16 6.53 -19.40
C ARG A 108 26.04 7.07 -20.29
N PRO A 109 25.23 6.24 -20.99
CA PRO A 109 24.13 6.76 -21.82
C PRO A 109 23.09 7.57 -21.04
N ILE A 110 22.95 7.28 -19.73
CA ILE A 110 21.96 7.92 -18.85
C ILE A 110 22.57 9.13 -18.11
N ALA A 111 23.90 9.21 -18.07
CA ALA A 111 24.62 10.21 -17.31
C ALA A 111 24.61 11.62 -17.96
N HIS A 112 24.22 11.76 -19.23
CA HIS A 112 24.12 13.04 -19.96
C HIS A 112 25.34 13.97 -19.77
N GLY A 113 26.55 13.44 -19.85
CA GLY A 113 27.79 14.21 -19.72
C GLY A 113 28.26 14.49 -18.30
N ILE A 114 27.57 13.99 -17.29
CA ILE A 114 28.04 14.02 -15.90
C ILE A 114 29.21 13.04 -15.76
N GLU A 115 30.34 13.51 -15.21
CA GLU A 115 31.47 12.63 -14.93
C GLU A 115 31.10 11.53 -13.94
N LEU A 116 31.19 10.29 -14.42
CA LEU A 116 30.97 9.11 -13.59
C LEU A 116 32.27 8.80 -12.84
N ARG A 117 32.38 9.20 -11.60
CA ARG A 117 33.50 8.83 -10.71
C ARG A 117 33.13 7.57 -9.96
N PRO A 118 33.95 6.48 -10.05
CA PRO A 118 33.73 5.31 -9.23
C PRO A 118 33.63 5.70 -7.74
N GLY A 119 32.55 5.31 -7.07
CA GLY A 119 32.32 5.58 -5.65
C GLY A 119 31.64 6.89 -5.30
N ARG A 120 31.60 7.94 -6.12
CA ARG A 120 31.12 9.27 -5.70
C ARG A 120 29.99 9.90 -6.54
N GLY A 121 29.78 9.46 -7.75
CA GLY A 121 28.84 10.12 -8.67
C GLY A 121 27.61 9.33 -9.02
N TYR A 122 27.50 8.12 -8.49
CA TYR A 122 26.52 7.16 -9.00
C TYR A 122 25.16 7.16 -8.30
N SER A 123 25.01 7.78 -7.12
CA SER A 123 23.83 7.58 -6.31
C SER A 123 22.52 7.89 -7.03
N TYR A 124 22.41 9.07 -7.63
CA TYR A 124 21.17 9.47 -8.31
C TYR A 124 21.09 8.92 -9.74
N ILE A 125 22.19 9.00 -10.49
CA ILE A 125 22.28 8.45 -11.84
C ILE A 125 22.17 6.92 -11.81
N GLY A 126 22.83 6.27 -10.84
CA GLY A 126 22.72 4.86 -10.61
C GLY A 126 21.31 4.42 -10.24
N ALA A 127 20.57 5.21 -9.47
CA ALA A 127 19.17 4.93 -9.17
C ALA A 127 18.29 5.00 -10.44
N LEU A 128 18.50 6.03 -11.29
CA LEU A 128 17.78 6.16 -12.56
C LEU A 128 18.13 5.01 -13.52
N TYR A 129 19.42 4.69 -13.66
CA TYR A 129 19.88 3.53 -14.42
C TYR A 129 19.20 2.24 -13.94
N ASN A 130 19.23 1.99 -12.64
CA ASN A 130 18.64 0.80 -12.06
C ASN A 130 17.12 0.76 -12.27
N LEU A 131 16.43 1.90 -12.15
CA LEU A 131 14.99 1.98 -12.43
C LEU A 131 14.66 1.56 -13.86
N ILE A 132 15.40 2.09 -14.84
CA ILE A 132 15.22 1.77 -16.27
C ILE A 132 15.50 0.29 -16.53
N VAL A 133 16.59 -0.22 -15.98
CA VAL A 133 16.99 -1.62 -16.16
C VAL A 133 15.98 -2.56 -15.50
N CYS A 134 15.57 -2.29 -14.27
CA CYS A 134 14.54 -3.07 -13.57
C CYS A 134 13.22 -3.09 -14.34
N ALA A 135 12.79 -1.93 -14.86
CA ALA A 135 11.58 -1.86 -15.67
C ALA A 135 11.74 -2.68 -16.96
N GLY A 136 12.88 -2.56 -17.65
CA GLY A 136 13.19 -3.35 -18.84
C GLY A 136 13.19 -4.85 -18.59
N VAL A 137 13.88 -5.31 -17.54
CA VAL A 137 13.90 -6.72 -17.15
C VAL A 137 12.49 -7.21 -16.80
N GLY A 138 11.76 -6.45 -15.99
CA GLY A 138 10.40 -6.79 -15.60
C GLY A 138 9.45 -6.94 -16.79
N VAL A 139 9.50 -6.00 -17.73
CA VAL A 139 8.70 -6.04 -18.95
C VAL A 139 9.10 -7.21 -19.85
N ILE A 140 10.38 -7.38 -20.13
CA ILE A 140 10.87 -8.45 -20.99
C ILE A 140 10.46 -9.82 -20.41
N VAL A 141 10.77 -10.08 -19.16
CA VAL A 141 10.43 -11.38 -18.53
C VAL A 141 8.92 -11.59 -18.49
N SER A 142 8.11 -10.55 -18.23
CA SER A 142 6.65 -10.68 -18.25
C SER A 142 6.12 -11.04 -19.63
N VAL A 143 6.69 -10.50 -20.71
CA VAL A 143 6.26 -10.82 -22.08
C VAL A 143 6.58 -12.27 -22.43
N PHE A 144 7.70 -12.80 -21.97
CA PHE A 144 8.13 -14.18 -22.26
C PHE A 144 7.58 -15.23 -21.27
N THR A 145 6.94 -14.82 -20.17
CA THR A 145 6.33 -15.74 -19.20
C THR A 145 4.82 -15.83 -19.42
N LYS A 146 4.22 -16.93 -18.94
CA LYS A 146 2.76 -17.10 -19.00
C LYS A 146 2.09 -16.12 -18.06
N PRO A 147 1.03 -15.41 -18.51
CA PRO A 147 0.26 -14.52 -17.65
C PRO A 147 -0.35 -15.29 -16.48
N GLU A 148 -0.47 -14.64 -15.33
CA GLU A 148 -1.17 -15.18 -14.18
C GLU A 148 -2.69 -15.31 -14.48
N SER A 149 -3.36 -16.23 -13.80
CA SER A 149 -4.82 -16.38 -13.95
C SER A 149 -5.55 -15.15 -13.43
N SER A 150 -6.68 -14.79 -14.06
CA SER A 150 -7.49 -13.64 -13.65
C SER A 150 -7.94 -13.73 -12.18
N GLU A 151 -8.22 -14.93 -11.69
CA GLU A 151 -8.60 -15.17 -10.30
C GLU A 151 -7.48 -14.79 -9.32
N LYS A 152 -6.23 -15.08 -9.69
CA LYS A 152 -5.06 -14.83 -8.84
C LYS A 152 -4.69 -13.35 -8.75
N ILE A 153 -4.96 -12.57 -9.81
CA ILE A 153 -4.65 -11.13 -9.86
C ILE A 153 -5.85 -10.25 -9.50
N GLN A 154 -7.03 -10.85 -9.33
CA GLN A 154 -8.25 -10.14 -8.99
C GLN A 154 -8.10 -9.39 -7.67
N GLY A 155 -8.38 -8.08 -7.69
CA GLY A 155 -8.24 -7.22 -6.53
C GLY A 155 -6.81 -6.70 -6.27
N LEU A 156 -5.82 -7.07 -7.07
CA LEU A 156 -4.44 -6.61 -6.90
C LEU A 156 -4.10 -5.43 -7.81
N THR A 157 -4.93 -5.14 -8.80
CA THR A 157 -4.66 -4.08 -9.76
C THR A 157 -5.59 -2.88 -9.59
N ILE A 158 -5.14 -1.70 -10.03
CA ILE A 158 -5.95 -0.48 -10.00
C ILE A 158 -7.25 -0.62 -10.81
N PHE A 159 -7.30 -1.53 -11.76
CA PHE A 159 -8.49 -1.79 -12.58
C PHE A 159 -9.60 -2.51 -11.81
N ASP A 160 -9.29 -3.05 -10.64
CA ASP A 160 -10.21 -3.80 -9.80
C ASP A 160 -10.64 -3.00 -8.54
N VAL A 161 -10.43 -1.67 -8.53
CA VAL A 161 -10.73 -0.79 -7.37
C VAL A 161 -12.19 -0.91 -6.93
N ASN A 162 -13.14 -0.98 -7.88
CA ASN A 162 -14.55 -1.13 -7.53
C ASN A 162 -14.85 -2.48 -6.85
N LEU A 163 -14.18 -3.54 -7.28
CA LEU A 163 -14.28 -4.83 -6.62
C LEU A 163 -13.69 -4.78 -5.20
N LEU A 164 -12.53 -4.12 -5.04
CA LEU A 164 -11.92 -3.94 -3.72
C LEU A 164 -12.84 -3.14 -2.79
N LYS A 165 -13.43 -2.06 -3.27
CA LYS A 165 -14.41 -1.28 -2.49
C LYS A 165 -15.57 -2.16 -2.04
N LYS A 166 -16.12 -2.99 -2.94
CA LYS A 166 -17.19 -3.92 -2.61
C LYS A 166 -16.79 -4.95 -1.55
N ILE A 167 -15.59 -5.52 -1.67
CA ILE A 167 -15.09 -6.53 -0.74
C ILE A 167 -14.82 -5.92 0.64
N PHE A 168 -14.11 -4.78 0.69
CA PHE A 168 -13.69 -4.18 1.95
C PHE A 168 -14.77 -3.37 2.64
N LYS A 169 -15.69 -2.77 1.91
CA LYS A 169 -16.73 -1.88 2.44
C LYS A 169 -18.12 -2.49 2.42
N GLY A 170 -18.30 -3.61 1.73
CA GLY A 170 -19.54 -4.38 1.72
C GLY A 170 -20.68 -3.78 0.91
N SER A 171 -20.43 -2.77 0.05
CA SER A 171 -21.45 -2.16 -0.79
C SER A 171 -21.01 -2.02 -2.27
N ASN A 172 -21.92 -1.60 -3.12
CA ASN A 172 -21.65 -1.31 -4.52
C ASN A 172 -21.41 0.21 -4.69
N PRO A 173 -20.16 0.67 -4.82
CA PRO A 173 -19.88 2.07 -5.04
C PRO A 173 -20.46 2.51 -6.40
N ASN A 174 -21.17 3.63 -6.41
CA ASN A 174 -21.65 4.27 -7.61
C ASN A 174 -20.62 5.35 -8.02
N ASN A 175 -20.46 5.58 -9.30
CA ASN A 175 -19.47 6.51 -9.85
C ASN A 175 -19.99 7.94 -10.02
N ARG A 176 -21.12 8.31 -9.39
CA ARG A 176 -21.67 9.65 -9.46
C ARG A 176 -21.39 10.38 -8.16
N PRO A 177 -20.53 11.41 -8.17
CA PRO A 177 -20.37 12.28 -7.00
C PRO A 177 -21.62 13.12 -6.81
N GLY A 178 -22.02 13.30 -5.56
CA GLY A 178 -23.03 14.26 -5.14
C GLY A 178 -22.41 15.41 -4.36
N GLU A 179 -23.26 16.26 -3.81
CA GLU A 179 -22.83 17.33 -2.90
C GLU A 179 -22.52 16.77 -1.52
N LYS A 180 -21.61 17.44 -0.81
CA LYS A 180 -21.39 17.16 0.63
C LYS A 180 -22.47 17.87 1.43
N VAL A 181 -23.12 17.14 2.32
CA VAL A 181 -24.17 17.70 3.16
C VAL A 181 -23.77 17.79 4.62
N SER A 182 -24.23 18.82 5.32
CA SER A 182 -24.04 18.97 6.76
C SER A 182 -25.32 18.55 7.48
N VAL A 183 -25.20 17.59 8.41
CA VAL A 183 -26.34 16.99 9.10
C VAL A 183 -26.13 16.98 10.60
N ARG A 184 -27.23 17.04 11.38
CA ARG A 184 -27.23 16.68 12.79
C ARG A 184 -27.44 15.17 12.88
N TRP A 185 -27.12 14.60 14.01
CA TRP A 185 -27.31 13.18 14.20
C TRP A 185 -28.15 12.86 15.42
N GLU A 186 -28.89 11.79 15.32
CA GLU A 186 -29.69 11.21 16.39
C GLU A 186 -29.44 9.70 16.45
N LEU A 187 -29.59 9.14 17.65
CA LEU A 187 -29.40 7.72 17.87
C LEU A 187 -30.70 6.97 17.67
N ILE A 188 -30.61 5.89 16.91
CA ILE A 188 -31.67 4.90 16.83
C ILE A 188 -31.22 3.58 17.50
N PRO A 189 -32.16 2.87 18.18
CA PRO A 189 -31.87 1.56 18.69
C PRO A 189 -31.66 0.56 17.55
N GLY A 190 -30.64 -0.25 17.65
CA GLY A 190 -30.33 -1.30 16.66
C GLY A 190 -28.83 -1.49 16.51
N ASP A 191 -28.46 -2.62 15.96
CA ASP A 191 -27.07 -3.00 15.68
C ASP A 191 -26.82 -3.13 14.17
N GLN A 192 -27.55 -2.34 13.37
CA GLN A 192 -27.40 -2.33 11.92
C GLN A 192 -26.22 -1.47 11.55
N ASP A 193 -25.35 -1.97 10.69
CA ASP A 193 -24.20 -1.23 10.14
C ASP A 193 -24.62 -0.32 8.98
N LYS A 194 -25.80 0.29 9.07
CA LYS A 194 -26.38 1.20 8.08
C LYS A 194 -26.69 2.55 8.70
N ILE A 195 -26.49 3.60 7.91
CA ILE A 195 -26.76 4.98 8.28
C ILE A 195 -27.97 5.47 7.48
N HIS A 196 -28.94 6.08 8.14
CA HIS A 196 -30.18 6.52 7.51
C HIS A 196 -30.20 8.04 7.38
N PHE A 197 -30.40 8.52 6.15
CA PHE A 197 -30.55 9.95 5.79
C PHE A 197 -31.96 10.23 5.32
N SER A 198 -32.33 11.51 5.23
CA SER A 198 -33.57 11.86 4.57
C SER A 198 -33.50 11.72 3.06
N GLU A 199 -34.66 11.62 2.39
CA GLU A 199 -34.74 11.56 0.93
C GLU A 199 -34.06 12.77 0.28
N LYS A 200 -34.14 13.93 0.91
CA LYS A 200 -33.52 15.16 0.41
C LYS A 200 -32.01 15.12 0.43
N GLU A 201 -31.39 14.71 1.56
CA GLU A 201 -29.95 14.59 1.67
C GLU A 201 -29.42 13.49 0.76
N MET A 202 -30.11 12.36 0.65
CA MET A 202 -29.73 11.30 -0.27
C MET A 202 -29.76 11.79 -1.73
N SER A 203 -30.78 12.57 -2.11
CA SER A 203 -30.87 13.17 -3.45
C SER A 203 -29.74 14.16 -3.72
N LEU A 204 -29.39 15.04 -2.76
CA LEU A 204 -28.28 15.99 -2.87
C LEU A 204 -26.93 15.25 -3.03
N MET A 205 -26.72 14.19 -2.27
CA MET A 205 -25.53 13.35 -2.35
C MET A 205 -25.54 12.41 -3.57
N SER A 206 -26.61 12.40 -4.38
CA SER A 206 -26.83 11.42 -5.47
C SER A 206 -26.66 9.97 -4.98
N ALA A 207 -27.14 9.68 -3.78
CA ALA A 207 -26.97 8.40 -3.09
C ALA A 207 -28.26 7.57 -3.17
N GLU A 208 -28.07 6.25 -3.25
CA GLU A 208 -29.13 5.25 -3.22
C GLU A 208 -28.91 4.30 -2.04
N GLU A 209 -29.96 3.59 -1.61
CA GLU A 209 -29.81 2.57 -0.57
C GLU A 209 -28.76 1.51 -1.00
N GLY A 210 -27.81 1.23 -0.12
CA GLY A 210 -26.71 0.30 -0.39
C GLY A 210 -25.43 0.95 -0.91
N ASP A 211 -25.43 2.25 -1.22
CA ASP A 211 -24.22 3.01 -1.55
C ASP A 211 -23.33 3.20 -0.32
N LEU A 212 -22.08 3.55 -0.55
CA LEU A 212 -21.12 3.84 0.52
C LEU A 212 -21.23 5.30 0.97
N VAL A 213 -21.24 5.50 2.28
CA VAL A 213 -21.18 6.81 2.91
C VAL A 213 -19.92 7.00 3.71
N TYR A 214 -19.32 8.17 3.57
CA TYR A 214 -18.30 8.69 4.47
C TYR A 214 -18.91 9.79 5.33
N LEU A 215 -18.91 9.57 6.63
CA LEU A 215 -19.44 10.53 7.61
C LEU A 215 -18.29 11.00 8.49
N SER A 216 -18.09 12.30 8.61
CA SER A 216 -16.95 12.90 9.33
C SER A 216 -17.38 14.08 10.19
N ASP A 217 -16.59 14.41 11.20
CA ASP A 217 -16.76 15.65 11.98
C ASP A 217 -16.60 16.87 11.06
N SER A 218 -17.48 17.85 11.22
CA SER A 218 -17.50 19.07 10.37
C SER A 218 -16.21 19.91 10.49
N ARG A 219 -15.38 19.69 11.51
CA ARG A 219 -14.13 20.39 11.73
C ARG A 219 -13.01 19.78 10.90
N LYS A 220 -12.59 20.48 9.85
CA LYS A 220 -11.58 20.02 8.89
C LYS A 220 -10.23 19.62 9.52
N TRP A 221 -9.83 20.27 10.63
CA TRP A 221 -8.57 19.99 11.31
C TRP A 221 -8.57 18.67 12.10
N LEU A 222 -9.74 18.10 12.37
CA LEU A 222 -9.88 16.75 12.94
C LEU A 222 -9.81 15.65 11.88
N GLY A 223 -9.94 15.99 10.59
CA GLY A 223 -9.88 15.12 9.39
C GLY A 223 -9.85 13.64 9.71
N GLY A 224 -10.16 12.71 9.05
CA GLY A 224 -10.07 11.25 9.25
C GLY A 224 -10.04 10.65 10.68
N LEU A 225 -9.68 11.45 11.72
CA LEU A 225 -9.62 11.00 13.11
C LEU A 225 -11.01 10.77 13.73
N LYS A 226 -12.00 11.55 13.27
CA LYS A 226 -13.40 11.43 13.70
C LYS A 226 -14.27 11.22 12.49
N SER A 227 -14.31 10.00 12.02
CA SER A 227 -15.05 9.62 10.84
C SER A 227 -15.43 8.15 10.86
N VAL A 228 -16.45 7.80 10.11
CA VAL A 228 -16.88 6.42 9.91
C VAL A 228 -17.31 6.21 8.46
N HIS A 229 -16.99 5.05 7.93
CA HIS A 229 -17.55 4.53 6.70
C HIS A 229 -18.68 3.58 7.02
N SER A 230 -19.76 3.65 6.27
CA SER A 230 -20.90 2.76 6.40
C SER A 230 -21.66 2.68 5.07
N VAL A 231 -22.86 2.16 5.10
CA VAL A 231 -23.74 1.98 3.96
C VAL A 231 -25.00 2.78 4.17
N TYR A 232 -25.52 3.43 3.10
CA TYR A 232 -26.83 4.10 3.15
C TYR A 232 -27.94 3.08 3.39
N GLY A 233 -28.71 3.31 4.44
CA GLY A 233 -29.94 2.59 4.73
C GLY A 233 -31.15 3.18 4.04
N LYS A 234 -32.34 2.77 4.45
CA LYS A 234 -33.61 3.33 3.95
C LYS A 234 -33.72 4.81 4.31
N ALA A 235 -34.22 5.60 3.37
CA ALA A 235 -34.50 7.00 3.60
C ALA A 235 -35.63 7.22 4.62
N HIS A 236 -35.60 8.37 5.29
CA HIS A 236 -36.66 8.84 6.18
C HIS A 236 -37.09 10.27 5.79
N ASN A 237 -38.13 10.83 6.47
CA ASN A 237 -38.72 12.10 6.09
C ASN A 237 -38.18 13.34 6.83
N GLU A 238 -37.33 13.15 7.85
CA GLU A 238 -36.82 14.25 8.69
C GLU A 238 -35.55 14.85 8.09
N GLU A 239 -35.68 16.07 7.52
CA GLU A 239 -34.57 16.75 6.87
C GLU A 239 -33.52 17.25 7.85
N GLY A 240 -32.24 17.21 7.44
CA GLY A 240 -31.11 17.71 8.20
C GLY A 240 -30.65 16.81 9.37
N ILE A 241 -31.25 15.64 9.52
CA ILE A 241 -30.96 14.67 10.56
C ILE A 241 -30.45 13.38 9.91
N VAL A 242 -29.44 12.78 10.50
CA VAL A 242 -28.96 11.45 10.17
C VAL A 242 -29.12 10.54 11.36
N TYR A 243 -29.67 9.36 11.14
CA TYR A 243 -29.84 8.35 12.20
C TYR A 243 -28.63 7.41 12.21
N LEU A 244 -28.02 7.30 13.39
CA LEU A 244 -26.84 6.50 13.67
C LEU A 244 -27.14 5.49 14.77
N THR A 245 -26.40 4.39 14.80
CA THR A 245 -26.37 3.45 15.90
C THR A 245 -25.23 3.78 16.87
N SER A 246 -25.23 3.20 18.06
CA SER A 246 -24.14 3.33 19.05
C SER A 246 -22.79 2.89 18.48
N THR A 247 -22.79 1.87 17.64
CA THR A 247 -21.58 1.35 16.95
C THR A 247 -20.94 2.42 16.05
N HIS A 248 -21.74 3.19 15.30
CA HIS A 248 -21.22 4.28 14.47
C HIS A 248 -20.63 5.42 15.30
N LEU A 249 -21.23 5.71 16.45
CA LEU A 249 -20.73 6.73 17.40
C LEU A 249 -19.35 6.34 17.95
N GLU A 250 -19.21 5.11 18.40
CA GLU A 250 -17.97 4.59 18.94
C GLU A 250 -16.86 4.55 17.88
N ARG A 251 -17.15 4.01 16.71
CA ARG A 251 -16.18 3.96 15.60
C ARG A 251 -15.80 5.34 15.09
N GLY A 252 -16.77 6.25 14.94
CA GLY A 252 -16.55 7.61 14.44
C GLY A 252 -16.02 8.59 15.48
N LEU A 253 -15.98 8.22 16.77
CA LEU A 253 -15.59 9.08 17.89
C LEU A 253 -16.34 10.43 17.89
N PHE A 254 -17.61 10.43 17.50
CA PHE A 254 -18.40 11.63 17.34
C PHE A 254 -18.78 12.25 18.68
N THR A 255 -18.79 13.55 18.74
CA THR A 255 -19.10 14.32 19.95
C THR A 255 -20.54 14.80 19.92
N ALA A 256 -21.26 14.68 21.03
CA ALA A 256 -22.65 15.15 21.16
C ALA A 256 -22.80 16.62 20.71
N ASN A 257 -23.95 16.94 20.12
CA ASN A 257 -24.32 18.28 19.68
C ASN A 257 -23.39 18.89 18.61
N LYS A 258 -22.69 18.08 17.82
CA LYS A 258 -21.90 18.54 16.67
C LYS A 258 -22.54 18.09 15.37
N THR A 259 -22.43 18.94 14.36
CA THR A 259 -22.82 18.60 13.00
C THR A 259 -21.77 17.71 12.35
N LEU A 260 -22.22 16.82 11.52
CA LEU A 260 -21.38 15.94 10.74
C LEU A 260 -21.45 16.32 9.26
N MET A 261 -20.38 16.07 8.54
CA MET A 261 -20.34 16.18 7.09
C MET A 261 -20.49 14.79 6.51
N ALA A 262 -21.47 14.63 5.64
CA ALA A 262 -21.70 13.39 4.91
C ALA A 262 -21.40 13.58 3.44
N GLU A 263 -20.79 12.58 2.85
CA GLU A 263 -20.56 12.48 1.41
C GLU A 263 -20.72 11.04 0.95
N LYS A 264 -21.21 10.87 -0.27
CA LYS A 264 -21.19 9.59 -0.95
C LYS A 264 -19.76 9.26 -1.31
N GLU A 265 -19.32 8.07 -0.96
CA GLU A 265 -18.01 7.58 -1.34
C GLU A 265 -18.06 6.88 -2.70
N MET A 266 -17.10 7.21 -3.56
CA MET A 266 -16.95 6.62 -4.90
C MET A 266 -15.96 5.46 -4.88
#